data_db1cbd327aeedfb9fd4f5d9f440f6ff4
#
_entry.id   db1cbd327aeedfb9fd4f5d9f440f6ff4
#
_cell.length_a   1.000
_cell.length_b   1.000
_cell.length_c   1.000
_cell.angle_alpha   90.00
_cell.angle_beta   90.00
_cell.angle_gamma   90.00
#
_symmetry.space_group_name_H-M   'P 1'
#
loop_
_entity.id
_entity.type
_entity.pdbx_description
1 polymer ?
#
loop_
_entity_poly.entity_id
_entity_poly.type
_entity_poly.pdbx_seq_one_letter_code
_entity_poly.pdbx_strand_id
1 'polypeptide(L)'
;MGLRLLINECLSPDVAACLRQDGHDAVYVQEIGLGGAADEVVYAQARMEDRAFVTLNQKHFSDARRYLDSDGPGVIALRLQRSSPRRVLAELRAFLAGKTMHMLHGSLFILQDGGVIRTAPSVSVGPEAPSEPM
;
A
#
# COMPACT_ATOMS: atom_id res chain seq x y z
N MET A 1 5.63 15.14 9.62
CA MET A 1 4.56 14.27 10.08
C MET A 1 4.61 12.96 9.38
N GLY A 2 4.38 11.92 10.09
CA GLY A 2 4.43 10.59 9.53
C GLY A 2 3.13 10.16 8.88
N LEU A 3 3.23 9.06 8.15
CA LEU A 3 2.07 8.44 7.51
C LEU A 3 1.54 7.32 8.41
N ARG A 4 0.30 6.94 8.21
CA ARG A 4 -0.30 5.80 8.91
C ARG A 4 -0.26 4.60 7.97
N LEU A 5 0.42 3.55 8.38
CA LEU A 5 0.70 2.40 7.52
C LEU A 5 0.35 1.08 8.21
N LEU A 6 -0.15 0.11 7.46
CA LEU A 6 -0.31 -1.26 7.93
C LEU A 6 0.56 -2.14 7.05
N ILE A 7 1.54 -2.78 7.64
CA ILE A 7 2.54 -3.57 6.93
C ILE A 7 2.14 -5.04 6.94
N ASN A 8 1.91 -5.60 5.76
CA ASN A 8 1.46 -6.98 5.62
C ASN A 8 2.57 -7.96 6.03
N GLU A 9 2.17 -9.14 6.47
CA GLU A 9 3.11 -10.13 7.01
C GLU A 9 4.03 -10.75 5.96
N CYS A 10 3.73 -10.56 4.68
CA CYS A 10 4.65 -10.99 3.63
C CYS A 10 5.93 -10.15 3.62
N LEU A 11 5.93 -9.03 4.34
CA LEU A 11 7.12 -8.21 4.52
C LEU A 11 7.75 -8.52 5.88
N SER A 12 9.01 -8.16 6.05
CA SER A 12 9.70 -8.39 7.32
C SER A 12 9.18 -7.43 8.39
N PRO A 13 9.07 -7.88 9.65
CA PRO A 13 8.71 -6.97 10.74
C PRO A 13 9.73 -5.84 10.92
N ASP A 14 10.97 -6.03 10.47
CA ASP A 14 11.98 -4.99 10.54
C ASP A 14 11.59 -3.78 9.68
N VAL A 15 10.83 -3.98 8.62
CA VAL A 15 10.36 -2.90 7.77
C VAL A 15 9.47 -1.96 8.60
N ALA A 16 8.53 -2.53 9.35
CA ALA A 16 7.66 -1.72 10.20
C ALA A 16 8.45 -0.99 11.27
N ALA A 17 9.41 -1.70 11.90
CA ALA A 17 10.21 -1.10 12.95
C ALA A 17 11.02 0.10 12.44
N CYS A 18 11.63 -0.06 11.26
CA CYS A 18 12.42 1.03 10.68
C CYS A 18 11.55 2.21 10.27
N LEU A 19 10.37 1.94 9.73
CA LEU A 19 9.45 3.02 9.36
C LEU A 19 8.96 3.78 10.58
N ARG A 20 8.77 3.09 11.71
CA ARG A 20 8.43 3.76 12.97
C ARG A 20 9.56 4.69 13.42
N GLN A 21 10.81 4.25 13.25
CA GLN A 21 11.96 5.09 13.58
C GLN A 21 12.03 6.32 12.68
N ASP A 22 11.50 6.22 11.46
CA ASP A 22 11.45 7.34 10.53
C ASP A 22 10.31 8.32 10.85
N GLY A 23 9.50 8.01 11.86
CA GLY A 23 8.42 8.91 12.26
C GLY A 23 7.04 8.53 11.76
N HIS A 24 6.91 7.37 11.06
CA HIS A 24 5.62 6.91 10.59
C HIS A 24 4.88 6.12 11.67
N ASP A 25 3.56 6.13 11.62
CA ASP A 25 2.73 5.29 12.48
C ASP A 25 2.53 3.97 11.74
N ALA A 26 3.53 3.11 11.77
CA ALA A 26 3.52 1.84 11.06
C ALA A 26 3.21 0.69 12.01
N VAL A 27 2.22 -0.12 11.66
CA VAL A 27 1.80 -1.27 12.44
C VAL A 27 2.05 -2.52 11.59
N TYR A 28 2.59 -3.57 12.21
CA TYR A 28 2.81 -4.84 11.53
C TYR A 28 1.62 -5.76 11.81
N VAL A 29 1.16 -6.48 10.80
CA VAL A 29 -0.05 -7.30 10.88
C VAL A 29 -0.06 -8.24 12.08
N GLN A 30 1.07 -8.88 12.37
CA GLN A 30 1.12 -9.80 13.51
C GLN A 30 0.96 -9.10 14.86
N GLU A 31 1.32 -7.83 14.94
CA GLU A 31 1.22 -7.06 16.19
C GLU A 31 -0.22 -6.80 16.60
N ILE A 32 -1.15 -6.89 15.65
CA ILE A 32 -2.55 -6.64 15.93
C ILE A 32 -3.39 -7.90 15.81
N GLY A 33 -2.72 -9.08 15.88
CA GLY A 33 -3.42 -10.36 15.91
C GLY A 33 -3.98 -10.82 14.58
N LEU A 34 -3.52 -10.27 13.48
CA LEU A 34 -4.00 -10.66 12.15
C LEU A 34 -3.00 -11.53 11.38
N GLY A 35 -1.99 -12.08 12.05
CA GLY A 35 -1.07 -13.00 11.40
C GLY A 35 -1.83 -14.20 10.87
N GLY A 36 -1.61 -14.55 9.61
CA GLY A 36 -2.30 -15.65 8.95
C GLY A 36 -3.68 -15.30 8.42
N ALA A 37 -4.17 -14.09 8.66
CA ALA A 37 -5.49 -13.70 8.14
C ALA A 37 -5.45 -13.50 6.63
N ALA A 38 -6.58 -13.68 5.97
CA ALA A 38 -6.69 -13.43 4.54
C ALA A 38 -6.45 -11.95 4.26
N ASP A 39 -5.94 -11.64 3.09
CA ASP A 39 -5.62 -10.25 2.73
C ASP A 39 -6.85 -9.35 2.79
N GLU A 40 -8.02 -9.86 2.49
CA GLU A 40 -9.26 -9.08 2.56
C GLU A 40 -9.54 -8.62 3.99
N VAL A 41 -9.24 -9.48 4.97
CA VAL A 41 -9.45 -9.15 6.38
C VAL A 41 -8.43 -8.10 6.81
N VAL A 42 -7.19 -8.25 6.36
CA VAL A 42 -6.12 -7.31 6.69
C VAL A 42 -6.44 -5.94 6.08
N TYR A 43 -6.85 -5.92 4.82
CA TYR A 43 -7.20 -4.66 4.16
C TYR A 43 -8.38 -3.97 4.84
N ALA A 44 -9.38 -4.75 5.27
CA ALA A 44 -10.52 -4.18 6.00
C ALA A 44 -10.05 -3.47 7.27
N GLN A 45 -9.07 -4.03 7.95
CA GLN A 45 -8.52 -3.41 9.15
C GLN A 45 -7.75 -2.12 8.80
N ALA A 46 -6.99 -2.14 7.71
CA ALA A 46 -6.28 -0.96 7.25
C ALA A 46 -7.26 0.17 6.96
N ARG A 47 -8.37 -0.17 6.32
CA ARG A 47 -9.41 0.78 5.97
C ARG A 47 -10.07 1.35 7.23
N MET A 48 -10.35 0.47 8.21
CA MET A 48 -10.98 0.88 9.46
C MET A 48 -10.10 1.84 10.24
N GLU A 49 -8.79 1.65 10.20
CA GLU A 49 -7.84 2.49 10.93
C GLU A 49 -7.27 3.63 10.09
N ASP A 50 -7.71 3.75 8.86
CA ASP A 50 -7.21 4.74 7.90
C ASP A 50 -5.70 4.66 7.76
N ARG A 51 -5.20 3.45 7.50
CA ARG A 51 -3.79 3.18 7.27
C ARG A 51 -3.59 2.73 5.83
N ALA A 52 -2.59 3.27 5.16
CA ALA A 52 -2.24 2.77 3.83
C ALA A 52 -1.73 1.33 3.97
N PHE A 53 -2.22 0.45 3.12
CA PHE A 53 -1.89 -0.96 3.17
C PHE A 53 -0.63 -1.22 2.34
N VAL A 54 0.41 -1.74 2.97
CA VAL A 54 1.70 -2.01 2.32
C VAL A 54 1.88 -3.50 2.19
N THR A 55 2.03 -3.99 0.96
CA THR A 55 2.12 -5.43 0.70
C THR A 55 3.03 -5.72 -0.49
N LEU A 56 3.30 -7.00 -0.74
CA LEU A 56 4.00 -7.42 -1.94
C LEU A 56 2.98 -7.78 -3.01
N ASN A 57 3.30 -7.49 -4.26
CA ASN A 57 2.49 -7.88 -5.39
C ASN A 57 3.38 -8.64 -6.36
N GLN A 58 3.69 -9.88 -6.01
CA GLN A 58 4.67 -10.67 -6.73
C GLN A 58 4.15 -11.36 -7.99
N LYS A 59 2.89 -11.71 -8.00
CA LYS A 59 2.36 -12.53 -9.09
C LYS A 59 1.68 -11.73 -10.17
N HIS A 60 0.64 -11.03 -9.84
CA HIS A 60 -0.20 -10.35 -10.82
C HIS A 60 -0.52 -8.94 -10.38
N PHE A 61 -0.40 -8.04 -11.32
CA PHE A 61 -0.84 -6.66 -11.11
C PHE A 61 -2.29 -6.62 -10.64
N SER A 62 -3.13 -7.48 -11.21
CA SER A 62 -4.54 -7.53 -10.87
C SER A 62 -4.82 -7.93 -9.42
N ASP A 63 -3.88 -8.62 -8.77
CA ASP A 63 -4.09 -9.02 -7.37
C ASP A 63 -4.19 -7.82 -6.45
N ALA A 64 -3.33 -6.82 -6.64
CA ALA A 64 -3.38 -5.63 -5.82
C ALA A 64 -4.54 -4.72 -6.22
N ARG A 65 -4.96 -4.77 -7.47
CA ARG A 65 -6.04 -3.91 -7.95
C ARG A 65 -7.38 -4.20 -7.31
N ARG A 66 -7.55 -5.39 -6.73
CA ARG A 66 -8.79 -5.73 -6.02
C ARG A 66 -9.00 -4.84 -4.80
N TYR A 67 -7.95 -4.21 -4.29
CA TYR A 67 -8.04 -3.33 -3.15
C TYR A 67 -8.15 -1.86 -3.55
N LEU A 68 -8.31 -1.59 -4.83
CA LEU A 68 -8.40 -0.22 -5.33
C LEU A 68 -9.77 0.34 -4.97
N ASP A 69 -9.77 1.37 -4.15
CA ASP A 69 -10.99 1.89 -3.54
C ASP A 69 -10.86 3.40 -3.40
N SER A 70 -11.73 4.13 -4.05
CA SER A 70 -11.67 5.59 -4.07
C SER A 70 -11.81 6.20 -2.68
N ASP A 71 -12.45 5.49 -1.75
CA ASP A 71 -12.63 5.96 -0.38
C ASP A 71 -11.63 5.33 0.59
N GLY A 72 -10.75 4.49 0.09
CA GLY A 72 -9.79 3.80 0.94
C GLY A 72 -8.55 4.61 1.24
N PRO A 73 -7.75 4.15 2.20
CA PRO A 73 -6.55 4.87 2.62
C PRO A 73 -5.38 4.78 1.65
N GLY A 74 -5.51 3.97 0.62
CA GLY A 74 -4.44 3.76 -0.34
C GLY A 74 -3.73 2.43 -0.14
N VAL A 75 -3.14 1.93 -1.22
CA VAL A 75 -2.40 0.67 -1.20
C VAL A 75 -1.04 0.90 -1.85
N ILE A 76 -0.01 0.41 -1.19
CA ILE A 76 1.35 0.46 -1.71
C ILE A 76 1.81 -0.98 -1.89
N ALA A 77 1.94 -1.43 -3.13
CA ALA A 77 2.33 -2.78 -3.45
C ALA A 77 3.75 -2.78 -4.02
N LEU A 78 4.61 -3.67 -3.54
CA LEU A 78 5.97 -3.76 -4.02
C LEU A 78 6.12 -4.94 -4.95
N ARG A 79 6.67 -4.69 -6.13
CA ARG A 79 6.90 -5.70 -7.14
C ARG A 79 8.36 -5.61 -7.59
N LEU A 80 9.25 -6.05 -6.71
CA LEU A 80 10.69 -5.96 -6.94
C LEU A 80 11.24 -7.34 -7.28
N GLN A 81 12.22 -7.39 -8.15
CA GLN A 81 12.86 -8.64 -8.48
C GLN A 81 13.55 -9.22 -7.25
N ARG A 82 14.10 -8.38 -6.42
CA ARG A 82 14.71 -8.79 -5.16
C ARG A 82 14.00 -8.03 -4.06
N SER A 83 13.30 -8.75 -3.22
CA SER A 83 12.50 -8.14 -2.16
C SER A 83 13.06 -8.40 -0.78
N SER A 84 14.39 -8.33 -0.63
CA SER A 84 15.00 -8.38 0.68
C SER A 84 14.47 -7.23 1.53
N PRO A 85 14.46 -7.36 2.86
CA PRO A 85 13.99 -6.28 3.72
C PRO A 85 14.72 -4.97 3.48
N ARG A 86 16.02 -5.03 3.22
CA ARG A 86 16.82 -3.84 2.93
C ARG A 86 16.32 -3.15 1.66
N ARG A 87 16.07 -3.91 0.60
CA ARG A 87 15.63 -3.35 -0.67
C ARG A 87 14.22 -2.78 -0.55
N VAL A 88 13.33 -3.52 0.11
CA VAL A 88 11.97 -3.06 0.34
C VAL A 88 11.98 -1.75 1.11
N LEU A 89 12.77 -1.68 2.16
CA LEU A 89 12.83 -0.49 3.00
C LEU A 89 13.36 0.70 2.21
N ALA A 90 14.41 0.49 1.40
CA ALA A 90 14.97 1.56 0.60
C ALA A 90 13.93 2.13 -0.38
N GLU A 91 13.19 1.25 -1.05
CA GLU A 91 12.16 1.68 -1.99
C GLU A 91 11.02 2.40 -1.29
N LEU A 92 10.59 1.88 -0.14
CA LEU A 92 9.53 2.52 0.63
C LEU A 92 9.95 3.90 1.13
N ARG A 93 11.15 4.01 1.67
CA ARG A 93 11.63 5.30 2.16
C ARG A 93 11.66 6.34 1.06
N ALA A 94 12.17 5.95 -0.11
CA ALA A 94 12.24 6.87 -1.24
C ALA A 94 10.85 7.30 -1.69
N PHE A 95 9.91 6.35 -1.74
CA PHE A 95 8.54 6.66 -2.16
C PHE A 95 7.81 7.52 -1.14
N LEU A 96 7.95 7.20 0.15
CA LEU A 96 7.17 7.87 1.20
C LEU A 96 7.66 9.29 1.48
N ALA A 97 8.89 9.61 1.08
CA ALA A 97 9.45 10.92 1.32
C ALA A 97 8.57 12.00 0.69
N GLY A 98 8.11 12.92 1.49
CA GLY A 98 7.28 14.03 1.02
C GLY A 98 5.82 13.67 0.75
N LYS A 99 5.41 12.42 1.00
CA LYS A 99 4.02 12.03 0.79
C LYS A 99 3.17 12.37 2.01
N THR A 100 1.88 12.58 1.76
CA THR A 100 0.90 12.75 2.82
C THR A 100 -0.16 11.68 2.66
N MET A 101 -0.97 11.44 3.70
CA MET A 101 -2.08 10.49 3.58
C MET A 101 -3.05 10.90 2.48
N HIS A 102 -3.25 12.19 2.29
CA HIS A 102 -4.12 12.68 1.23
C HIS A 102 -3.62 12.25 -0.16
N MET A 103 -2.31 12.26 -0.37
CA MET A 103 -1.73 11.82 -1.64
C MET A 103 -1.90 10.33 -1.88
N LEU A 104 -1.94 9.53 -0.82
CA LEU A 104 -2.09 8.08 -0.94
C LEU A 104 -3.55 7.68 -1.09
N HIS A 105 -4.45 8.46 -0.54
CA HIS A 105 -5.86 8.12 -0.42
C HIS A 105 -6.48 7.79 -1.78
N GLY A 106 -7.20 6.69 -1.83
CA GLY A 106 -7.93 6.30 -3.04
C GLY A 106 -7.07 5.77 -4.18
N SER A 107 -5.79 5.56 -3.96
CA SER A 107 -4.87 5.17 -5.04
C SER A 107 -4.13 3.88 -4.74
N LEU A 108 -3.74 3.20 -5.78
CA LEU A 108 -2.84 2.06 -5.72
C LEU A 108 -1.52 2.50 -6.33
N PHE A 109 -0.44 2.31 -5.58
CA PHE A 109 0.91 2.57 -6.07
C PHE A 109 1.66 1.25 -6.15
N ILE A 110 2.27 0.96 -7.28
CA ILE A 110 3.10 -0.22 -7.42
C ILE A 110 4.54 0.23 -7.55
N LEU A 111 5.35 -0.11 -6.55
CA LEU A 111 6.77 0.21 -6.56
C LEU A 111 7.50 -0.96 -7.20
N GLN A 112 8.14 -0.70 -8.32
CA GLN A 112 8.85 -1.75 -9.05
C GLN A 112 10.22 -1.27 -9.47
N ASP A 113 11.04 -2.20 -9.95
CA ASP A 113 12.35 -1.82 -10.45
C ASP A 113 12.17 -0.85 -11.60
N GLY A 114 12.82 0.28 -11.51
CA GLY A 114 12.75 1.29 -12.56
C GLY A 114 11.67 2.33 -12.38
N GLY A 115 10.82 2.23 -11.38
CA GLY A 115 9.85 3.31 -11.16
C GLY A 115 8.61 2.94 -10.40
N VAL A 116 7.65 3.82 -10.42
CA VAL A 116 6.38 3.69 -9.69
C VAL A 116 5.23 3.80 -10.65
N ILE A 117 4.27 2.90 -10.54
CA ILE A 117 3.03 3.00 -11.29
C ILE A 117 1.94 3.41 -10.32
N ARG A 118 1.20 4.45 -10.64
CA ARG A 118 0.05 4.88 -9.85
C ARG A 118 -1.22 4.58 -10.61
N THR A 119 -2.20 3.98 -9.92
CA THR A 119 -3.51 3.73 -10.50
C THR A 119 -4.57 4.26 -9.54
N ALA A 120 -5.52 4.99 -10.06
CA ALA A 120 -6.68 5.43 -9.30
C ALA A 120 -7.91 4.66 -9.77
N PRO A 121 -8.96 4.54 -8.96
CA PRO A 121 -10.17 3.86 -9.37
C PRO A 121 -10.78 4.52 -10.60
N SER A 122 -11.05 3.72 -11.60
CA SER A 122 -11.58 4.27 -12.84
C SER A 122 -12.97 4.80 -12.67
N VAL A 123 -13.65 4.32 -11.71
CA VAL A 123 -14.95 4.75 -11.50
C VAL A 123 -15.03 6.10 -11.01
N SER A 124 -14.03 6.54 -10.54
CA SER A 124 -14.04 7.83 -10.11
C SER A 124 -14.26 8.72 -11.24
N VAL A 125 -14.30 8.08 -12.28
CA VAL A 125 -14.48 8.67 -13.40
C VAL A 125 -15.75 8.64 -13.91
N GLY A 126 -16.06 8.13 -13.80
CA GLY A 126 -16.90 8.17 -14.10
C GLY A 126 -17.45 8.03 -14.70
N PRO A 127 -17.65 7.97 -14.79
CA PRO A 127 -18.09 7.90 -15.35
C PRO A 127 -18.13 7.91 -16.06
N GLU A 128 -18.16 7.79 -16.11
CA GLU A 128 -18.10 8.05 -16.54
C GLU A 128 -18.01 7.88 -17.27
N ALA A 129 -18.19 7.79 -17.33
CA ALA A 129 -18.14 7.84 -17.86
C ALA A 129 -18.00 7.85 -18.72
N PRO A 130 -18.12 7.97 -18.85
CA PRO A 130 -17.98 8.05 -19.55
C PRO A 130 -17.63 7.99 -20.43
N SER A 131 -17.83 7.81 -20.35
CA SER A 131 -17.51 7.92 -20.83
C SER A 131 -17.29 7.61 -21.78
N GLU A 132 -17.70 7.47 -21.80
CA GLU A 132 -17.66 7.49 -22.37
C GLU A 132 -17.60 7.40 -23.18
N PRO A 133 -17.92 7.42 -23.47
CA PRO A 133 -17.95 7.64 -24.13
C PRO A 133 -18.05 7.79 -24.70
N MET A 134 -18.33 7.68 -24.67
CA MET A 134 -18.46 8.19 -24.94
C MET A 134 -18.26 8.50 -25.45
#